data_5d3e594b368b9c93523e2526d0bf5893
#
_entry.id   5d3e594b368b9c93523e2526d0bf5893
#
_cell.length_a   1.000
_cell.length_b   1.000
_cell.length_c   1.000
_cell.angle_alpha   90.00
_cell.angle_beta   90.00
_cell.angle_gamma   90.00
#
_symmetry.space_group_name_H-M   'P 1'
#
loop_
_entity.id
_entity.type
_entity.pdbx_description
1 polymer ?
#
loop_
_entity_poly.entity_id
_entity_poly.type
_entity_poly.pdbx_seq_one_letter_code
_entity_poly.pdbx_strand_id
1 'polypeptide(L)' 'MPGDASDDDVLLKAHIESAVGVFAVTGDDSKNLLITITAKQLNPAARVVARCHEVRNIEKIRKAGADGIVSP' A
#
# COMPACT_ATOMS: atom_id res chain seq x y z
N MET A 1 15.15 -2.92 18.72
CA MET A 1 15.11 -2.22 17.84
C MET A 1 13.79 -1.84 17.43
N PRO A 2 13.48 -0.93 17.82
CA PRO A 2 12.23 -0.45 17.51
C PRO A 2 12.19 -0.15 16.09
N GLY A 3 11.17 0.15 15.58
CA GLY A 3 11.05 0.36 14.19
C GLY A 3 11.48 -0.86 13.41
N ASP A 4 11.47 -2.00 14.06
CA ASP A 4 11.73 -3.21 13.38
C ASP A 4 10.67 -3.37 12.31
N ALA A 5 11.09 -3.66 11.10
CA ALA A 5 10.17 -3.82 9.99
C ALA A 5 9.13 -4.89 10.25
N SER A 6 9.50 -5.94 10.99
CA SER A 6 8.56 -7.01 11.27
C SER A 6 7.45 -6.57 12.21
N ASP A 7 7.75 -5.68 13.14
CA ASP A 7 6.71 -5.15 14.03
C ASP A 7 5.76 -4.26 13.25
N ASP A 8 6.28 -3.42 12.37
CA ASP A 8 5.45 -2.57 11.53
C ASP A 8 4.57 -3.41 10.62
N ASP A 9 5.13 -4.51 10.08
CA ASP A 9 4.37 -5.40 9.22
C ASP A 9 3.22 -6.06 9.95
N VAL A 10 3.44 -6.49 11.19
CA VAL A 10 2.40 -7.12 11.98
C VAL A 10 1.27 -6.15 12.25
N LEU A 11 1.60 -4.93 12.65
CA LEU A 11 0.60 -3.91 12.89
C LEU A 11 -0.16 -3.55 11.62
N LEU A 12 0.55 -3.45 10.51
CA LEU A 12 -0.05 -3.13 9.24
C LEU A 12 -1.04 -4.22 8.81
N LYS A 13 -0.65 -5.48 8.96
CA LYS A 13 -1.54 -6.60 8.61
C LYS A 13 -2.83 -6.56 9.42
N ALA A 14 -2.72 -6.39 10.72
CA ALA A 14 -3.90 -6.35 11.57
C ALA A 14 -4.82 -5.19 11.20
N HIS A 15 -4.23 -4.06 10.87
CA HIS A 15 -5.00 -2.89 10.48
C HIS A 15 -5.71 -3.10 9.14
N ILE A 16 -5.01 -3.70 8.17
CA ILE A 16 -5.56 -3.94 6.85
C ILE A 16 -6.71 -4.93 6.90
N GLU A 17 -6.59 -5.98 7.70
CA GLU A 17 -7.64 -6.98 7.78
C GLU A 17 -8.96 -6.43 8.29
N SER A 18 -8.89 -5.38 9.09
CA SER A 18 -10.10 -4.76 9.64
C SER A 18 -10.48 -3.47 8.93
N ALA A 19 -9.66 -2.97 8.03
CA ALA A 19 -9.88 -1.68 7.39
C ALA A 19 -10.69 -1.81 6.13
N VAL A 20 -11.48 -0.78 5.82
CA VAL A 20 -12.20 -0.70 4.55
C VAL A 20 -11.40 0.12 3.55
N GLY A 21 -10.38 0.84 3.99
CA GLY A 21 -9.53 1.63 3.11
C GLY A 21 -8.10 1.66 3.63
N VAL A 22 -7.15 1.68 2.72
CA VAL A 22 -5.72 1.71 3.04
C VAL A 22 -5.05 2.80 2.21
N PHE A 23 -4.18 3.57 2.85
CA PHE A 23 -3.42 4.61 2.15
C PHE A 23 -1.95 4.22 2.12
N ALA A 24 -1.42 3.99 0.93
CA ALA A 24 -0.02 3.69 0.72
C ALA A 24 0.68 4.97 0.28
N VAL A 25 1.06 5.81 1.24
CA VAL A 25 1.52 7.17 0.95
C VAL A 25 2.90 7.47 1.50
N THR A 26 3.79 6.51 1.42
CA THR A 26 5.18 6.74 1.82
C THR A 26 5.92 7.53 0.76
N GLY A 27 7.15 7.94 1.07
CA GLY A 27 7.98 8.64 0.10
C GLY A 27 8.67 7.74 -0.91
N ASP A 28 8.39 6.44 -0.87
CA ASP A 28 9.04 5.44 -1.71
C ASP A 28 8.01 4.68 -2.52
N ASP A 29 8.05 4.79 -3.84
CA ASP A 29 7.09 4.12 -4.71
C ASP A 29 7.13 2.60 -4.55
N SER A 30 8.31 2.04 -4.33
CA SER A 30 8.44 0.59 -4.13
C SER A 30 7.71 0.14 -2.88
N LYS A 31 7.79 0.91 -1.81
CA LYS A 31 7.05 0.61 -0.59
C LYS A 31 5.55 0.75 -0.81
N ASN A 32 5.14 1.77 -1.53
CA ASN A 32 3.73 1.97 -1.82
C ASN A 32 3.18 0.81 -2.65
N LEU A 33 3.98 0.32 -3.59
CA LEU A 33 3.61 -0.84 -4.39
C LEU A 33 3.44 -2.07 -3.49
N LEU A 34 4.41 -2.31 -2.62
CA LEU A 34 4.36 -3.46 -1.73
C LEU A 34 3.16 -3.40 -0.78
N ILE A 35 2.90 -2.22 -0.23
CA ILE A 35 1.74 -2.04 0.65
C ILE A 35 0.46 -2.33 -0.11
N THR A 36 0.35 -1.88 -1.35
CA THR A 36 -0.82 -2.11 -2.18
C THR A 36 -1.04 -3.60 -2.42
N ILE A 37 0.02 -4.31 -2.80
CA ILE A 37 -0.07 -5.75 -3.03
C ILE A 37 -0.48 -6.47 -1.75
N THR A 38 0.17 -6.16 -0.64
CA THR A 38 -0.11 -6.79 0.64
C THR A 38 -1.54 -6.53 1.08
N ALA A 39 -1.99 -5.29 0.94
CA ALA A 39 -3.34 -4.92 1.35
C ALA A 39 -4.38 -5.71 0.56
N LYS A 40 -4.19 -5.84 -0.75
CA LYS A 40 -5.13 -6.57 -1.59
C LYS A 40 -5.11 -8.06 -1.32
N GLN A 41 -3.98 -8.60 -0.92
CA GLN A 41 -3.90 -10.01 -0.55
C GLN A 41 -4.60 -10.30 0.77
N LEU A 42 -4.47 -9.39 1.73
CA LEU A 42 -5.08 -9.57 3.04
C LEU A 42 -6.56 -9.24 3.06
N ASN A 43 -6.96 -8.27 2.24
CA ASN A 43 -8.35 -7.84 2.20
C ASN A 43 -8.68 -7.32 0.80
N PRO A 44 -9.07 -8.23 -0.11
CA PRO A 44 -9.38 -7.83 -1.49
C PRO A 44 -10.51 -6.81 -1.59
N ALA A 45 -11.35 -6.72 -0.58
CA ALA A 45 -12.45 -5.77 -0.58
C ALA A 45 -12.03 -4.38 -0.13
N ALA A 46 -10.84 -4.24 0.45
CA ALA A 46 -10.37 -2.94 0.89
C ALA A 46 -10.04 -2.05 -0.30
N ARG A 47 -10.35 -0.77 -0.18
CA ARG A 47 -9.99 0.20 -1.19
C ARG A 47 -8.60 0.72 -0.88
N VAL A 48 -7.71 0.70 -1.86
CA VAL A 48 -6.33 1.14 -1.68
C VAL A 48 -6.07 2.39 -2.50
N VAL A 49 -5.58 3.44 -1.86
CA VAL A 49 -5.13 4.64 -2.52
C VAL A 49 -3.62 4.73 -2.33
N ALA A 50 -2.88 4.77 -3.41
CA ALA A 50 -1.44 4.76 -3.37
C ALA A 50 -0.87 6.06 -3.93
N ARG A 51 0.21 6.53 -3.32
CA ARG A 51 0.93 7.67 -3.84
C ARG A 51 2.02 7.19 -4.78
N CYS A 52 2.20 7.90 -5.88
CA CYS A 52 3.22 7.57 -6.86
C CYS A 52 3.99 8.83 -7.22
N HIS A 53 5.31 8.79 -7.11
CA HIS A 53 6.14 9.94 -7.42
C HIS A 53 6.60 9.95 -8.87
N GLU A 54 6.72 8.78 -9.49
CA GLU A 54 7.19 8.68 -10.87
C GLU A 54 6.11 8.13 -11.77
N VAL A 55 5.88 8.82 -12.87
CA VAL A 55 4.83 8.44 -13.81
C VAL A 55 4.97 6.99 -14.28
N ARG A 56 6.20 6.55 -14.50
CA ARG A 56 6.43 5.18 -14.98
C ARG A 56 5.99 4.11 -13.97
N ASN A 57 5.82 4.48 -12.72
CA ASN A 57 5.40 3.53 -11.70
C ASN A 57 3.88 3.46 -11.53
N ILE A 58 3.15 4.39 -12.14
CA ILE A 58 1.69 4.43 -12.02
C ILE A 58 1.06 3.13 -12.49
N GLU A 59 1.48 2.64 -13.65
CA GLU A 59 0.95 1.40 -14.19
C GLU A 59 1.20 0.22 -13.27
N LYS A 60 2.41 0.15 -12.69
CA LYS A 60 2.76 -0.94 -11.80
C LYS A 60 1.87 -0.95 -10.57
N ILE A 61 1.66 0.22 -9.98
CA ILE A 61 0.86 0.34 -8.76
C ILE A 61 -0.61 0.05 -9.08
N ARG A 62 -1.08 0.51 -10.24
CA ARG A 62 -2.45 0.23 -10.66
C ARG A 62 -2.67 -1.27 -10.85
N LYS A 63 -1.73 -1.93 -11.51
CA LYS A 63 -1.83 -3.38 -11.73
C LYS A 63 -1.72 -4.17 -10.44
N ALA A 64 -1.08 -3.61 -9.44
CA ALA A 64 -1.01 -4.24 -8.12
C ALA A 64 -2.36 -4.21 -7.39
N GLY A 65 -3.31 -3.42 -7.87
CA GLY A 65 -4.65 -3.39 -7.32
C GLY A 65 -5.07 -2.08 -6.70
N ALA A 66 -4.28 -1.02 -6.85
CA ALA A 66 -4.65 0.27 -6.29
C ALA A 66 -5.93 0.78 -6.94
N ASP A 67 -6.88 1.19 -6.12
CA ASP A 67 -8.15 1.73 -6.58
C ASP A 67 -8.03 3.20 -6.95
N GLY A 68 -7.08 3.90 -6.34
CA GLY A 68 -6.79 5.28 -6.65
C GLY A 68 -5.30 5.53 -6.58
N ILE A 69 -4.82 6.45 -7.39
CA ILE A 69 -3.41 6.82 -7.39
C ILE A 69 -3.30 8.33 -7.31
N VAL A 70 -2.49 8.79 -6.36
CA VAL A 70 -2.19 10.21 -6.19
C VAL A 70 -0.80 10.44 -6.75
N SER A 71 -0.70 11.26 -7.79
CA SER A 71 0.58 11.62 -8.35
C SER A 71 0.86 13.09 -8.09
N PRO A 72 2.12 13.49 -8.06
CA PRO A 72 2.47 14.88 -7.82
C PRO A 72 1.95 15.80 -8.91
#